data_f4772bcacd61f39d5acbd2b2abc0ebc5
#
_entry.id   f4772bcacd61f39d5acbd2b2abc0ebc5
#
_cell.length_a   1.000
_cell.length_b   1.000
_cell.length_c   1.000
_cell.angle_alpha   90.00
_cell.angle_beta   90.00
_cell.angle_gamma   90.00
#
_symmetry.space_group_name_H-M   'P 1'
#
loop_
_entity.id
_entity.type
_entity.pdbx_description
1 polymer ?
#
loop_
_entity_poly.entity_id
_entity_poly.type
_entity_poly.pdbx_seq_one_letter_code
_entity_poly.pdbx_strand_id
1 'polypeptide(L)'
;MFVFGASGVGKTHLCHAIGNRIQEIHPEKKVLYISAHLFTVQYTEANRKNTTNDFMYFYQGVDVLILDDIQELIGKDKTQNTFFHIFNHLHLLGKQLILTSDKAPVDLQGMEERLITRLKWGLTAELDRPDLDLRKKILKNKPARTQRYLPHHVHSPSRCLQ
;
A
#
# COMPACT_ATOMS: atom_id res chain seq x y z
N MET A 1 6.35 7.82 -0.27
CA MET A 1 7.35 7.08 0.53
C MET A 1 7.39 5.63 0.07
N PHE A 2 8.58 5.08 -0.11
CA PHE A 2 8.78 3.69 -0.48
C PHE A 2 9.64 3.01 0.60
N VAL A 3 9.13 1.92 1.18
CA VAL A 3 9.82 1.17 2.23
C VAL A 3 10.13 -0.23 1.70
N PHE A 4 11.39 -0.62 1.73
CA PHE A 4 11.79 -1.96 1.29
C PHE A 4 12.67 -2.65 2.32
N GLY A 5 12.80 -3.96 2.19
CA GLY A 5 13.61 -4.80 3.08
C GLY A 5 13.14 -6.23 3.07
N ALA A 6 13.96 -7.13 3.58
CA ALA A 6 13.69 -8.57 3.58
C ALA A 6 12.31 -8.92 4.15
N SER A 7 11.79 -10.07 3.79
CA SER A 7 10.54 -10.56 4.37
C SER A 7 10.68 -10.73 5.90
N GLY A 8 9.63 -10.37 6.64
CA GLY A 8 9.57 -10.52 8.10
C GLY A 8 10.27 -9.42 8.91
N VAL A 9 10.84 -8.37 8.28
CA VAL A 9 11.50 -7.26 9.02
C VAL A 9 10.51 -6.29 9.67
N GLY A 10 9.21 -6.36 9.35
CA GLY A 10 8.17 -5.53 9.96
C GLY A 10 7.60 -4.42 9.07
N LYS A 11 7.80 -4.47 7.75
CA LYS A 11 7.25 -3.48 6.79
C LYS A 11 5.75 -3.26 6.96
N THR A 12 4.98 -4.34 6.90
CA THR A 12 3.52 -4.32 7.09
C THR A 12 3.13 -3.69 8.43
N HIS A 13 3.83 -4.06 9.51
CA HIS A 13 3.59 -3.49 10.83
C HIS A 13 3.84 -1.99 10.89
N LEU A 14 4.93 -1.53 10.26
CA LEU A 14 5.24 -0.11 10.14
C LEU A 14 4.15 0.64 9.36
N CYS A 15 3.68 0.08 8.25
CA CYS A 15 2.61 0.67 7.44
C CYS A 15 1.30 0.81 8.23
N HIS A 16 0.92 -0.21 8.99
CA HIS A 16 -0.25 -0.12 9.88
C HIS A 16 -0.06 0.95 10.96
N ALA A 17 1.12 1.01 11.57
CA ALA A 17 1.41 2.02 12.59
C ALA A 17 1.31 3.45 12.03
N ILE A 18 1.85 3.68 10.82
CA ILE A 18 1.76 4.96 10.13
C ILE A 18 0.30 5.30 9.80
N GLY A 19 -0.44 4.35 9.22
CA GLY A 19 -1.84 4.55 8.87
C GLY A 19 -2.70 4.88 10.08
N ASN A 20 -2.55 4.15 11.19
CA ASN A 20 -3.22 4.42 12.45
C ASN A 20 -2.86 5.80 12.98
N ARG A 21 -1.57 6.17 12.95
CA ARG A 21 -1.13 7.47 13.45
C ARG A 21 -1.67 8.63 12.64
N ILE A 22 -1.74 8.49 11.32
CA ILE A 22 -2.37 9.50 10.45
C ILE A 22 -3.85 9.65 10.80
N GLN A 23 -4.57 8.55 11.02
CA GLN A 23 -5.99 8.58 11.35
C GLN A 23 -6.28 9.16 12.73
N GLU A 24 -5.39 8.95 13.71
CA GLU A 24 -5.46 9.59 15.03
C GLU A 24 -5.29 11.11 14.98
N ILE A 25 -4.33 11.60 14.15
CA ILE A 25 -4.01 13.03 14.06
C ILE A 25 -4.97 13.75 13.11
N HIS A 26 -5.39 13.06 12.05
CA HIS A 26 -6.21 13.56 10.96
C HIS A 26 -7.41 12.64 10.71
N PRO A 27 -8.41 12.62 11.62
CA PRO A 27 -9.56 11.74 11.51
C PRO A 27 -10.43 12.00 10.26
N GLU A 28 -10.32 13.19 9.67
CA GLU A 28 -11.01 13.60 8.45
C GLU A 28 -10.41 12.95 7.19
N LYS A 29 -9.17 12.46 7.24
CA LYS A 29 -8.48 11.87 6.08
C LYS A 29 -8.92 10.44 5.81
N LYS A 30 -9.13 10.14 4.55
CA LYS A 30 -9.43 8.79 4.07
C LYS A 30 -8.11 8.02 3.88
N VAL A 31 -7.79 7.17 4.84
CA VAL A 31 -6.60 6.29 4.79
C VAL A 31 -7.04 4.91 4.32
N LEU A 32 -6.47 4.45 3.23
CA LEU A 32 -6.69 3.11 2.69
C LEU A 32 -5.40 2.29 2.76
N TYR A 33 -5.47 1.15 3.46
CA TYR A 33 -4.44 0.12 3.41
C TYR A 33 -4.93 -1.06 2.61
N ILE A 34 -4.10 -1.55 1.68
CA ILE A 34 -4.38 -2.73 0.86
C ILE A 34 -3.07 -3.43 0.46
N SER A 35 -3.08 -4.76 0.36
CA SER A 35 -1.99 -5.49 -0.28
C SER A 35 -2.10 -5.43 -1.81
N ALA A 36 -0.98 -5.48 -2.51
CA ALA A 36 -0.96 -5.51 -3.98
C ALA A 36 -1.66 -6.75 -4.55
N HIS A 37 -1.66 -7.85 -3.79
CA HIS A 37 -2.45 -9.03 -4.12
C HIS A 37 -3.95 -8.72 -4.16
N LEU A 38 -4.50 -8.17 -3.07
CA LEU A 38 -5.92 -7.83 -2.99
C LEU A 38 -6.32 -6.75 -4.00
N PHE A 39 -5.46 -5.76 -4.22
CA PHE A 39 -5.63 -4.77 -5.28
C PHE A 39 -5.80 -5.44 -6.66
N THR A 40 -4.95 -6.43 -6.97
CA THR A 40 -5.05 -7.21 -8.22
C THR A 40 -6.35 -7.98 -8.32
N VAL A 41 -6.78 -8.62 -7.23
CA VAL A 41 -8.05 -9.37 -7.18
C VAL A 41 -9.23 -8.44 -7.45
N GLN A 42 -9.29 -7.29 -6.77
CA GLN A 42 -10.35 -6.30 -6.95
C GLN A 42 -10.36 -5.72 -8.38
N TYR A 43 -9.18 -5.42 -8.93
CA TYR A 43 -9.06 -4.96 -10.32
C TYR A 43 -9.57 -5.99 -11.32
N THR A 44 -9.20 -7.26 -11.13
CA THR A 44 -9.64 -8.36 -12.01
C THR A 44 -11.16 -8.52 -11.97
N GLU A 45 -11.73 -8.40 -10.78
CA GLU A 45 -13.18 -8.46 -10.61
C GLU A 45 -13.89 -7.26 -11.25
N ALA A 46 -13.38 -6.05 -11.06
CA ALA A 46 -13.90 -4.83 -11.69
C ALA A 46 -13.82 -4.91 -13.22
N ASN A 47 -12.72 -5.43 -13.76
CA ASN A 47 -12.56 -5.64 -15.20
C ASN A 47 -13.58 -6.66 -15.74
N ARG A 48 -13.82 -7.76 -15.02
CA ARG A 48 -14.82 -8.77 -15.39
C ARG A 48 -16.24 -8.21 -15.39
N LYS A 49 -16.55 -7.28 -14.46
CA LYS A 49 -17.85 -6.64 -14.30
C LYS A 49 -18.02 -5.37 -15.15
N ASN A 50 -17.00 -4.96 -15.93
CA ASN A 50 -16.95 -3.70 -16.66
C ASN A 50 -17.12 -2.45 -15.76
N THR A 51 -16.67 -2.52 -14.51
CA THR A 51 -16.71 -1.43 -13.51
C THR A 51 -15.33 -0.85 -13.21
N THR A 52 -14.41 -0.90 -14.17
CA THR A 52 -13.03 -0.42 -14.00
C THR A 52 -12.98 1.08 -13.66
N ASN A 53 -13.89 1.89 -14.19
CA ASN A 53 -13.97 3.31 -13.87
C ASN A 53 -14.32 3.54 -12.40
N ASP A 54 -15.28 2.81 -11.85
CA ASP A 54 -15.67 2.91 -10.43
C ASP A 54 -14.51 2.49 -9.51
N PHE A 55 -13.79 1.43 -9.92
CA PHE A 55 -12.56 1.01 -9.25
C PHE A 55 -11.52 2.14 -9.22
N MET A 56 -11.27 2.79 -10.37
CA MET A 56 -10.33 3.91 -10.46
C MET A 56 -10.76 5.07 -9.56
N TYR A 57 -12.03 5.51 -9.64
CA TYR A 57 -12.57 6.60 -8.82
C TYR A 57 -12.47 6.30 -7.32
N PHE A 58 -12.72 5.08 -6.91
CA PHE A 58 -12.58 4.66 -5.51
C PHE A 58 -11.17 4.91 -4.98
N TYR A 59 -10.15 4.43 -5.71
CA TYR A 59 -8.75 4.59 -5.29
C TYR A 59 -8.24 6.02 -5.42
N GLN A 60 -8.75 6.78 -6.38
CA GLN A 60 -8.42 8.19 -6.57
C GLN A 60 -9.03 9.11 -5.51
N GLY A 61 -10.06 8.66 -4.83
CA GLY A 61 -10.78 9.41 -3.80
C GLY A 61 -10.16 9.35 -2.40
N VAL A 62 -9.03 8.64 -2.21
CA VAL A 62 -8.37 8.53 -0.90
C VAL A 62 -7.37 9.67 -0.68
N ASP A 63 -7.08 9.99 0.59
CA ASP A 63 -6.05 10.98 0.95
C ASP A 63 -4.69 10.33 1.21
N VAL A 64 -4.71 9.09 1.69
CA VAL A 64 -3.52 8.29 1.93
C VAL A 64 -3.75 6.87 1.39
N LEU A 65 -2.91 6.45 0.45
CA LEU A 65 -2.91 5.09 -0.06
C LEU A 65 -1.66 4.36 0.44
N ILE A 66 -1.87 3.26 1.16
CA ILE A 66 -0.82 2.35 1.60
C ILE A 66 -0.98 1.06 0.79
N LEU A 67 -0.03 0.78 -0.11
CA LEU A 67 0.00 -0.44 -0.90
C LEU A 67 1.17 -1.32 -0.44
N ASP A 68 0.82 -2.46 0.16
CA ASP A 68 1.79 -3.40 0.73
C ASP A 68 2.18 -4.47 -0.30
N ASP A 69 3.47 -4.83 -0.31
CA ASP A 69 4.06 -5.87 -1.16
C ASP A 69 3.87 -5.64 -2.67
N ILE A 70 4.31 -4.46 -3.15
CA ILE A 70 4.13 -4.04 -4.55
C ILE A 70 4.78 -5.00 -5.56
N GLN A 71 5.77 -5.80 -5.16
CA GLN A 71 6.39 -6.82 -6.00
C GLN A 71 5.37 -7.86 -6.53
N GLU A 72 4.22 -8.00 -5.89
CA GLU A 72 3.15 -8.88 -6.36
C GLU A 72 2.43 -8.38 -7.62
N LEU A 73 2.69 -7.14 -8.04
CA LEU A 73 2.24 -6.62 -9.34
C LEU A 73 3.11 -7.07 -10.51
N ILE A 74 4.29 -7.64 -10.25
CA ILE A 74 5.21 -8.09 -11.30
C ILE A 74 4.52 -9.10 -12.22
N GLY A 75 4.68 -8.91 -13.55
CA GLY A 75 4.06 -9.75 -14.57
C GLY A 75 2.55 -9.51 -14.78
N LYS A 76 1.96 -8.51 -14.15
CA LYS A 76 0.53 -8.17 -14.29
C LYS A 76 0.36 -6.81 -14.96
N ASP A 77 0.70 -6.71 -16.24
CA ASP A 77 0.83 -5.46 -16.98
C ASP A 77 -0.41 -4.57 -16.92
N LYS A 78 -1.60 -5.15 -17.06
CA LYS A 78 -2.87 -4.38 -16.97
C LYS A 78 -3.09 -3.78 -15.59
N THR A 79 -2.75 -4.53 -14.54
CA THR A 79 -2.86 -4.06 -13.16
C THR A 79 -1.81 -2.98 -12.87
N GLN A 80 -0.57 -3.16 -13.37
CA GLN A 80 0.49 -2.16 -13.26
C GLN A 80 0.10 -0.85 -13.95
N ASN A 81 -0.47 -0.93 -15.16
CA ASN A 81 -0.96 0.23 -15.89
C ASN A 81 -2.06 0.98 -15.10
N THR A 82 -3.02 0.25 -14.55
CA THR A 82 -4.10 0.85 -13.75
C THR A 82 -3.54 1.50 -12.48
N PHE A 83 -2.64 0.83 -11.79
CA PHE A 83 -1.96 1.39 -10.63
C PHE A 83 -1.15 2.64 -10.97
N PHE A 84 -0.46 2.66 -12.11
CA PHE A 84 0.28 3.82 -12.58
C PHE A 84 -0.63 5.06 -12.73
N HIS A 85 -1.82 4.90 -13.28
CA HIS A 85 -2.79 6.01 -13.40
C HIS A 85 -3.28 6.50 -12.04
N ILE A 86 -3.58 5.58 -11.11
CA ILE A 86 -3.95 5.93 -9.73
C ILE A 86 -2.81 6.67 -9.04
N PHE A 87 -1.58 6.15 -9.15
CA PHE A 87 -0.38 6.77 -8.57
C PHE A 87 -0.21 8.21 -9.05
N ASN A 88 -0.24 8.43 -10.38
CA ASN A 88 -0.07 9.77 -10.94
C ASN A 88 -1.18 10.73 -10.47
N HIS A 89 -2.43 10.28 -10.43
CA HIS A 89 -3.54 11.10 -9.97
C HIS A 89 -3.35 11.54 -8.52
N LEU A 90 -3.06 10.61 -7.63
CA LEU A 90 -2.83 10.90 -6.20
C LEU A 90 -1.59 11.80 -6.01
N HIS A 91 -0.53 11.55 -6.77
CA HIS A 91 0.70 12.35 -6.70
C HIS A 91 0.46 13.81 -7.14
N LEU A 92 -0.25 14.02 -8.25
CA LEU A 92 -0.59 15.35 -8.76
C LEU A 92 -1.44 16.15 -7.77
N LEU A 93 -2.30 15.50 -7.01
CA LEU A 93 -3.14 16.13 -5.99
C LEU A 93 -2.44 16.29 -4.64
N GLY A 94 -1.14 15.97 -4.55
CA GLY A 94 -0.38 16.06 -3.30
C GLY A 94 -0.83 15.06 -2.22
N LYS A 95 -1.52 13.98 -2.62
CA LYS A 95 -1.94 12.93 -1.71
C LYS A 95 -0.76 12.05 -1.30
N GLN A 96 -0.87 11.42 -0.14
CA GLN A 96 0.20 10.59 0.39
C GLN A 96 0.14 9.17 -0.16
N LEU A 97 1.27 8.69 -0.70
CA LEU A 97 1.46 7.31 -1.13
C LEU A 97 2.54 6.65 -0.27
N ILE A 98 2.24 5.48 0.28
CA ILE A 98 3.16 4.65 1.05
C ILE A 98 3.16 3.27 0.41
N LEU A 99 4.31 2.84 -0.06
CA LEU A 99 4.47 1.60 -0.79
C LEU A 99 5.51 0.74 -0.10
N THR A 100 5.30 -0.57 -0.05
CA THR A 100 6.31 -1.50 0.48
C THR A 100 6.73 -2.52 -0.55
N SER A 101 7.93 -3.05 -0.38
CA SER A 101 8.47 -4.13 -1.20
C SER A 101 9.46 -4.99 -0.41
N ASP A 102 9.65 -6.22 -0.84
CA ASP A 102 10.74 -7.08 -0.36
C ASP A 102 12.09 -6.75 -1.04
N LYS A 103 12.07 -5.92 -2.10
CA LYS A 103 13.23 -5.54 -2.91
C LYS A 103 13.32 -4.03 -3.10
N ALA A 104 14.53 -3.55 -3.34
CA ALA A 104 14.75 -2.16 -3.77
C ALA A 104 14.08 -1.88 -5.12
N PRO A 105 13.71 -0.61 -5.43
CA PRO A 105 13.09 -0.27 -6.71
C PRO A 105 13.90 -0.70 -7.94
N VAL A 106 15.23 -0.70 -7.82
CA VAL A 106 16.15 -1.09 -8.91
C VAL A 106 16.13 -2.60 -9.20
N ASP A 107 15.70 -3.41 -8.22
CA ASP A 107 15.68 -4.87 -8.29
C ASP A 107 14.30 -5.45 -8.63
N LEU A 108 13.32 -4.60 -8.92
CA LEU A 108 11.95 -5.00 -9.30
C LEU A 108 11.89 -5.37 -10.79
N GLN A 109 12.63 -6.43 -11.17
CA GLN A 109 12.61 -6.95 -12.53
C GLN A 109 11.20 -7.43 -12.91
N GLY A 110 10.73 -7.05 -14.12
CA GLY A 110 9.37 -7.38 -14.59
C GLY A 110 8.30 -6.38 -14.16
N MET A 111 8.67 -5.32 -13.43
CA MET A 111 7.82 -4.16 -13.26
C MET A 111 8.06 -3.15 -14.39
N GLU A 112 7.02 -2.47 -14.86
CA GLU A 112 7.14 -1.46 -15.91
C GLU A 112 8.09 -0.32 -15.47
N GLU A 113 9.02 0.06 -16.36
CA GLU A 113 10.07 1.04 -16.09
C GLU A 113 9.51 2.39 -15.62
N ARG A 114 8.35 2.79 -16.16
CA ARG A 114 7.68 4.02 -15.75
C ARG A 114 7.20 3.97 -14.28
N LEU A 115 6.79 2.80 -13.77
CA LEU A 115 6.48 2.61 -12.35
C LEU A 115 7.76 2.67 -11.51
N ILE A 116 8.81 1.96 -11.91
CA ILE A 116 10.10 1.98 -11.22
C ILE A 116 10.60 3.42 -11.06
N THR A 117 10.49 4.23 -12.11
CA THR A 117 10.85 5.65 -12.08
C THR A 117 10.04 6.41 -11.01
N ARG A 118 8.74 6.15 -10.92
CA ARG A 118 7.87 6.78 -9.90
C ARG A 118 8.18 6.33 -8.48
N LEU A 119 8.52 5.05 -8.30
CA LEU A 119 8.88 4.49 -6.98
C LEU A 119 10.14 5.12 -6.40
N LYS A 120 11.04 5.61 -7.26
CA LYS A 120 12.25 6.33 -6.86
C LYS A 120 11.97 7.79 -6.42
N TRP A 121 10.77 8.30 -6.68
CA TRP A 121 10.41 9.66 -6.27
C TRP A 121 10.06 9.72 -4.78
N GLY A 122 10.62 10.73 -4.10
CA GLY A 122 10.38 10.98 -2.70
C GLY A 122 11.25 10.13 -1.77
N LEU A 123 10.76 9.92 -0.55
CA LEU A 123 11.52 9.20 0.47
C LEU A 123 11.55 7.70 0.18
N THR A 124 12.74 7.15 0.06
CA THR A 124 12.99 5.69 0.01
C THR A 124 13.75 5.29 1.27
N ALA A 125 13.26 4.29 1.97
CA ALA A 125 13.84 3.79 3.22
C ALA A 125 14.00 2.28 3.18
N GLU A 126 15.18 1.81 3.52
CA GLU A 126 15.43 0.39 3.74
C GLU A 126 15.15 0.03 5.20
N LEU A 127 14.45 -1.07 5.39
CA LEU A 127 14.16 -1.62 6.71
C LEU A 127 15.03 -2.85 6.94
N ASP A 128 16.05 -2.67 7.78
CA ASP A 128 16.97 -3.74 8.15
C ASP A 128 16.36 -4.71 9.16
N ARG A 129 16.97 -5.89 9.27
CA ARG A 129 16.60 -6.83 10.31
C ARG A 129 16.90 -6.23 11.69
N PRO A 130 15.94 -6.29 12.63
CA PRO A 130 16.15 -5.77 13.97
C PRO A 130 17.33 -6.51 14.64
N ASP A 131 18.24 -5.74 15.22
CA ASP A 131 19.32 -6.25 16.04
C ASP A 131 18.80 -6.90 17.34
N LEU A 132 19.68 -7.50 18.11
CA LEU A 132 19.31 -8.21 19.33
C LEU A 132 18.63 -7.30 20.37
N ASP A 133 19.08 -6.06 20.46
CA ASP A 133 18.58 -5.09 21.45
C ASP A 133 17.18 -4.58 21.04
N LEU A 134 16.98 -4.31 19.76
CA LEU A 134 15.67 -3.95 19.24
C LEU A 134 14.67 -5.11 19.37
N ARG A 135 15.09 -6.35 19.11
CA ARG A 135 14.24 -7.55 19.34
C ARG A 135 13.80 -7.67 20.79
N LYS A 136 14.72 -7.46 21.75
CA LYS A 136 14.39 -7.45 23.18
C LYS A 136 13.41 -6.34 23.53
N LYS A 137 13.58 -5.13 22.98
CA LYS A 137 12.64 -4.02 23.18
C LYS A 137 11.26 -4.32 22.59
N ILE A 138 11.19 -4.89 21.38
CA ILE A 138 9.93 -5.29 20.74
C ILE A 138 9.20 -6.33 21.61
N LEU A 139 9.92 -7.32 22.16
CA LEU A 139 9.32 -8.33 23.03
C LEU A 139 8.80 -7.74 24.35
N LYS A 140 9.53 -6.79 24.95
CA LYS A 140 9.10 -6.11 26.19
C LYS A 140 7.90 -5.20 25.97
N ASN A 141 7.80 -4.57 24.80
CA ASN A 141 6.75 -3.61 24.47
C ASN A 141 5.54 -4.25 23.74
N LYS A 142 5.57 -5.58 23.51
CA LYS A 142 4.38 -6.29 23.02
C LYS A 142 3.37 -6.37 24.15
N PRO A 143 2.31 -5.55 24.19
CA PRO A 143 1.21 -5.78 25.13
C PRO A 143 0.63 -7.15 24.78
N ALA A 144 0.37 -7.94 25.80
CA ALA A 144 -0.35 -9.19 25.64
C ALA A 144 -1.68 -8.88 24.95
N ARG A 145 -1.78 -9.31 23.68
CA ARG A 145 -3.01 -9.24 22.87
C ARG A 145 -3.76 -7.91 22.83
N THR A 146 -3.50 -7.09 21.83
CA THR A 146 -4.61 -6.45 21.09
C THR A 146 -4.07 -6.06 19.70
N GLN A 147 -4.12 -6.98 18.74
CA GLN A 147 -4.11 -6.62 17.34
C GLN A 147 -5.43 -5.90 17.04
N ARG A 148 -5.48 -4.60 17.21
CA ARG A 148 -6.46 -3.78 16.50
C ARG A 148 -5.92 -3.62 15.09
N TYR A 149 -6.22 -4.60 14.23
CA TYR A 149 -6.16 -4.37 12.79
C TYR A 149 -7.12 -3.24 12.47
N LEU A 150 -6.67 -2.30 11.61
CA LEU A 150 -7.62 -1.43 10.91
C LEU A 150 -8.71 -2.34 10.34
N PRO A 151 -9.98 -2.08 10.63
CA PRO A 151 -11.04 -2.84 9.98
C PRO A 151 -10.81 -2.66 8.47
N HIS A 152 -10.70 -3.77 7.77
CA HIS A 152 -10.75 -3.76 6.32
C HIS A 152 -12.13 -3.19 5.95
N HIS A 153 -12.21 -1.87 5.76
CA HIS A 153 -13.35 -1.28 5.08
C HIS A 153 -13.24 -1.71 3.62
N VAL A 154 -13.49 -3.00 3.41
CA VAL A 154 -13.85 -3.54 2.11
C VAL A 154 -15.27 -3.09 1.84
N HIS A 155 -15.43 -1.80 1.56
CA HIS A 155 -16.61 -1.36 0.86
C HIS A 155 -16.44 -1.83 -0.59
N SER A 156 -17.01 -3.00 -0.84
CA SER A 156 -17.25 -3.44 -2.22
C SER A 156 -17.98 -2.31 -2.96
N PRO A 157 -17.55 -1.92 -4.18
CA PRO A 157 -18.21 -0.85 -4.96
C PRO A 157 -19.67 -1.14 -5.32
N SER A 158 -20.19 -2.30 -4.95
CA SER A 158 -21.53 -2.77 -5.33
C SER A 158 -22.69 -2.29 -4.45
N ARG A 159 -22.49 -1.31 -3.53
CA ARG A 159 -23.59 -0.77 -2.68
C ARG A 159 -23.82 0.73 -2.81
N CYS A 160 -23.43 1.37 -3.88
CA CYS A 160 -23.79 2.77 -4.16
C CYS A 160 -24.79 2.91 -5.31
N LEU A 161 -25.74 1.98 -5.46
CA LEU A 161 -26.91 2.16 -6.32
C LEU A 161 -28.15 1.62 -5.59
N GLN A 162 -28.70 2.44 -4.74
CA GLN A 162 -30.15 2.58 -4.45
C GLN A 162 -30.43 4.01 -4.04
#